data_905c9f1d8bd9b00284b51c766988136f
#
_entry.id   905c9f1d8bd9b00284b51c766988136f
#
_cell.length_a   1.000
_cell.length_b   1.000
_cell.length_c   1.000
_cell.angle_alpha   90.00
_cell.angle_beta   90.00
_cell.angle_gamma   90.00
#
_symmetry.space_group_name_H-M   'P 1'
#
loop_
_entity.id
_entity.type
_entity.pdbx_description
1 polymer ?
#
loop_
_entity_poly.entity_id
_entity_poly.type
_entity_poly.pdbx_seq_one_letter_code
_entity_poly.pdbx_strand_id
1 'polypeptide(L)'
;VTRPVLIALVACVWLALPLHAQAPALPSVLVSRQLAALEGLSIGDEVRLSPDEHADRGRTFRVSGIYEPTPDPMRLGVVPREVRLHLPDLLALLRDESTPAGTEYVESINVALVDPSEAAAFSDEVNARVPGVLARPARGASGGGSTFVVLERFHLAIAAVTILASTVFLLALTIMLVDERREAAGVLRLIGLPAGRILIQVLLEGLLIASSGAAFGLLLARGSEHLINAFFQWRYDTALVFVRITPSVAAICVAIAVPLGAAATVAASWVLLRRGGLRLARR
;
A
#
# COMPACT_ATOMS: atom_id res chain seq x y z
N VAL A 1 -38.51 60.61 36.69
CA VAL A 1 -39.24 60.43 35.45
C VAL A 1 -38.32 60.02 34.27
N THR A 2 -37.12 59.49 34.53
CA THR A 2 -36.16 59.27 33.43
C THR A 2 -35.66 57.81 33.26
N ARG A 3 -36.13 56.86 34.04
CA ARG A 3 -35.69 55.46 33.91
C ARG A 3 -36.45 54.58 32.91
N PRO A 4 -37.76 54.72 32.66
CA PRO A 4 -38.48 53.89 31.71
C PRO A 4 -38.17 54.21 30.24
N VAL A 5 -37.82 55.46 29.90
CA VAL A 5 -37.51 55.88 28.53
C VAL A 5 -36.19 55.33 28.04
N LEU A 6 -35.19 55.19 28.93
CA LEU A 6 -33.87 54.61 28.58
C LEU A 6 -33.93 53.09 28.30
N ILE A 7 -34.77 52.37 29.03
CA ILE A 7 -34.98 50.93 28.80
C ILE A 7 -35.72 50.65 27.51
N ALA A 8 -36.69 51.48 27.16
CA ALA A 8 -37.41 51.37 25.91
C ALA A 8 -36.52 51.69 24.69
N LEU A 9 -35.58 52.61 24.78
CA LEU A 9 -34.64 52.95 23.72
C LEU A 9 -33.59 51.88 23.51
N VAL A 10 -33.09 51.22 24.58
CA VAL A 10 -32.17 50.09 24.48
C VAL A 10 -32.88 48.85 23.93
N ALA A 11 -34.13 48.59 24.30
CA ALA A 11 -34.90 47.48 23.68
C ALA A 11 -35.19 47.68 22.22
N CYS A 12 -35.46 48.91 21.73
CA CYS A 12 -35.62 49.18 20.31
C CYS A 12 -34.33 49.04 19.49
N VAL A 13 -33.15 49.31 20.07
CA VAL A 13 -31.85 49.11 19.39
C VAL A 13 -31.54 47.62 19.23
N TRP A 14 -31.96 46.78 20.19
CA TRP A 14 -31.77 45.31 20.09
C TRP A 14 -32.74 44.64 19.08
N LEU A 15 -33.91 45.24 18.82
CA LEU A 15 -34.84 44.74 17.79
C LEU A 15 -34.49 45.20 16.37
N ALA A 16 -33.62 46.18 16.23
CA ALA A 16 -33.18 46.72 14.94
C ALA A 16 -31.88 46.08 14.41
N LEU A 17 -31.37 45.03 15.07
CA LEU A 17 -30.34 44.19 14.45
C LEU A 17 -30.96 43.55 13.21
N PRO A 18 -30.42 43.81 12.00
CA PRO A 18 -30.94 43.17 10.81
C PRO A 18 -30.77 41.66 11.00
N LEU A 19 -31.90 40.93 11.00
CA LEU A 19 -31.86 39.53 10.71
C LEU A 19 -31.16 39.45 9.35
N HIS A 20 -29.88 39.16 9.34
CA HIS A 20 -29.21 38.74 8.13
C HIS A 20 -29.95 37.48 7.70
N ALA A 21 -30.88 37.60 6.81
CA ALA A 21 -31.42 36.48 6.07
C ALA A 21 -30.20 35.80 5.46
N GLN A 22 -29.78 34.67 6.03
CA GLN A 22 -28.73 33.83 5.46
C GLN A 22 -29.21 33.52 4.05
N ALA A 23 -28.58 34.14 3.05
CA ALA A 23 -28.75 33.73 1.67
C ALA A 23 -28.64 32.20 1.65
N PRO A 24 -29.51 31.48 0.93
CA PRO A 24 -29.48 30.05 0.90
C PRO A 24 -28.04 29.62 0.59
N ALA A 25 -27.42 28.95 1.53
CA ALA A 25 -26.02 28.53 1.40
C ALA A 25 -25.93 27.64 0.16
N LEU A 26 -25.07 28.01 -0.78
CA LEU A 26 -24.82 27.17 -1.96
C LEU A 26 -24.48 25.75 -1.50
N PRO A 27 -25.02 24.73 -2.16
CA PRO A 27 -24.69 23.37 -1.84
C PRO A 27 -23.18 23.14 -1.95
N SER A 28 -22.63 22.33 -1.06
CA SER A 28 -21.19 22.12 -0.95
C SER A 28 -20.72 20.93 -1.78
N VAL A 29 -19.50 21.04 -2.30
CA VAL A 29 -18.86 20.01 -3.09
C VAL A 29 -17.42 19.78 -2.63
N LEU A 30 -16.97 18.50 -2.65
CA LEU A 30 -15.58 18.14 -2.51
C LEU A 30 -14.99 17.80 -3.87
N VAL A 31 -13.79 18.29 -4.13
CA VAL A 31 -13.11 18.15 -5.42
C VAL A 31 -11.81 17.36 -5.21
N SER A 32 -11.49 16.46 -6.12
CA SER A 32 -10.21 15.74 -6.06
C SER A 32 -9.04 16.71 -6.24
N ARG A 33 -7.91 16.42 -5.57
CA ARG A 33 -6.68 17.24 -5.65
C ARG A 33 -6.24 17.45 -7.11
N GLN A 34 -6.33 16.40 -7.91
CA GLN A 34 -5.93 16.42 -9.31
C GLN A 34 -6.83 17.30 -10.15
N LEU A 35 -8.15 17.26 -9.92
CA LEU A 35 -9.10 18.15 -10.60
C LEU A 35 -8.89 19.59 -10.15
N ALA A 36 -8.70 19.82 -8.84
CA ALA A 36 -8.44 21.15 -8.30
C ALA A 36 -7.15 21.76 -8.89
N ALA A 37 -6.08 20.97 -9.02
CA ALA A 37 -4.83 21.44 -9.63
C ALA A 37 -4.98 21.73 -11.14
N LEU A 38 -5.77 20.93 -11.86
CA LEU A 38 -5.99 21.10 -13.30
C LEU A 38 -6.78 22.36 -13.62
N GLU A 39 -7.85 22.61 -12.85
CA GLU A 39 -8.77 23.74 -13.07
C GLU A 39 -8.42 24.97 -12.22
N GLY A 40 -7.36 24.90 -11.41
CA GLY A 40 -6.93 26.00 -10.54
C GLY A 40 -7.92 26.33 -9.43
N LEU A 41 -8.68 25.34 -8.93
CA LEU A 41 -9.73 25.53 -7.93
C LEU A 41 -9.18 25.59 -6.52
N SER A 42 -9.73 26.49 -5.72
CA SER A 42 -9.43 26.66 -4.30
C SER A 42 -10.67 26.47 -3.43
N ILE A 43 -10.46 26.21 -2.15
CA ILE A 43 -11.57 26.11 -1.19
C ILE A 43 -12.27 27.47 -1.11
N GLY A 44 -13.59 27.45 -1.25
CA GLY A 44 -14.44 28.64 -1.28
C GLY A 44 -14.90 29.08 -2.67
N ASP A 45 -14.26 28.58 -3.74
CA ASP A 45 -14.63 28.90 -5.11
C ASP A 45 -16.01 28.35 -5.47
N GLU A 46 -16.66 29.03 -6.41
CA GLU A 46 -17.94 28.60 -6.94
C GLU A 46 -17.72 27.87 -8.27
N VAL A 47 -18.24 26.67 -8.36
CA VAL A 47 -18.12 25.80 -9.54
C VAL A 47 -19.51 25.46 -10.05
N ARG A 48 -19.68 25.44 -11.36
CA ARG A 48 -20.92 25.01 -12.00
C ARG A 48 -20.76 23.58 -12.49
N LEU A 49 -21.55 22.68 -11.93
CA LEU A 49 -21.59 21.25 -12.33
C LEU A 49 -22.83 21.03 -13.20
N SER A 50 -22.66 20.29 -14.28
CA SER A 50 -23.74 19.88 -15.17
C SER A 50 -23.64 18.41 -15.53
N PRO A 51 -24.75 17.67 -15.65
CA PRO A 51 -24.76 16.30 -16.13
C PRO A 51 -24.63 16.23 -17.66
N ASP A 52 -24.84 17.36 -18.38
CA ASP A 52 -24.81 17.44 -19.83
C ASP A 52 -23.60 18.23 -20.33
N GLU A 53 -23.14 17.92 -21.54
CA GLU A 53 -21.99 18.56 -22.17
C GLU A 53 -22.25 20.06 -22.50
N HIS A 54 -23.51 20.43 -22.69
CA HIS A 54 -23.90 21.82 -23.05
C HIS A 54 -24.12 22.70 -21.83
N ALA A 55 -24.01 22.16 -20.61
CA ALA A 55 -24.20 22.86 -19.35
C ALA A 55 -25.58 23.51 -19.15
N ASP A 56 -26.61 23.08 -19.90
CA ASP A 56 -27.95 23.65 -19.83
C ASP A 56 -28.61 23.45 -18.46
N ARG A 57 -28.37 22.31 -17.82
CA ARG A 57 -28.88 21.91 -16.51
C ARG A 57 -27.87 22.09 -15.37
N GLY A 58 -26.90 22.99 -15.58
CA GLY A 58 -25.86 23.21 -14.59
C GLY A 58 -26.35 23.89 -13.31
N ARG A 59 -25.90 23.42 -12.15
CA ARG A 59 -26.13 24.03 -10.83
C ARG A 59 -24.80 24.49 -10.24
N THR A 60 -24.85 25.59 -9.48
CA THR A 60 -23.68 26.17 -8.83
C THR A 60 -23.49 25.56 -7.45
N PHE A 61 -22.26 25.16 -7.14
CA PHE A 61 -21.82 24.59 -5.89
C PHE A 61 -20.62 25.37 -5.37
N ARG A 62 -20.40 25.32 -4.05
CA ARG A 62 -19.21 25.90 -3.44
C ARG A 62 -18.22 24.80 -3.05
N VAL A 63 -16.97 24.95 -3.45
CA VAL A 63 -15.89 24.02 -3.06
C VAL A 63 -15.67 24.14 -1.56
N SER A 64 -16.06 23.12 -0.80
CA SER A 64 -15.91 23.06 0.65
C SER A 64 -14.62 22.38 1.08
N GLY A 65 -13.98 21.61 0.19
CA GLY A 65 -12.72 20.94 0.48
C GLY A 65 -12.13 20.24 -0.73
N ILE A 66 -10.84 19.99 -0.63
CA ILE A 66 -10.07 19.23 -1.61
C ILE A 66 -9.65 17.90 -0.95
N TYR A 67 -9.90 16.78 -1.61
CA TYR A 67 -9.57 15.46 -1.08
C TYR A 67 -8.67 14.67 -2.01
N GLU A 68 -7.92 13.74 -1.44
CA GLU A 68 -7.14 12.77 -2.21
C GLU A 68 -8.03 11.57 -2.54
N PRO A 69 -8.25 11.25 -3.81
CA PRO A 69 -9.03 10.07 -4.22
C PRO A 69 -8.41 8.78 -3.71
N THR A 70 -9.25 7.79 -3.41
CA THR A 70 -8.75 6.47 -3.05
C THR A 70 -8.02 5.87 -4.25
N PRO A 71 -6.74 5.53 -4.12
CA PRO A 71 -5.96 5.03 -5.23
C PRO A 71 -6.48 3.68 -5.72
N ASP A 72 -6.72 3.57 -7.03
CA ASP A 72 -7.15 2.34 -7.69
C ASP A 72 -5.98 1.74 -8.49
N PRO A 73 -5.46 0.57 -8.08
CA PRO A 73 -4.36 -0.09 -8.78
C PRO A 73 -4.69 -0.46 -10.23
N MET A 74 -5.98 -0.60 -10.57
CA MET A 74 -6.43 -0.97 -11.92
C MET A 74 -6.52 0.24 -12.86
N ARG A 75 -6.45 1.45 -12.32
CA ARG A 75 -6.54 2.72 -13.07
C ARG A 75 -5.23 3.52 -13.01
N LEU A 76 -4.11 2.86 -12.92
CA LEU A 76 -2.80 3.52 -12.93
C LEU A 76 -2.61 4.32 -14.22
N GLY A 77 -2.23 5.60 -14.07
CA GLY A 77 -2.04 6.52 -15.20
C GLY A 77 -3.28 7.28 -15.65
N VAL A 78 -4.45 7.00 -15.09
CA VAL A 78 -5.65 7.83 -15.27
C VAL A 78 -5.70 8.86 -14.14
N VAL A 79 -5.67 10.13 -14.51
CA VAL A 79 -5.81 11.23 -13.54
C VAL A 79 -7.25 11.22 -13.00
N PRO A 80 -7.49 10.98 -11.71
CA PRO A 80 -8.84 10.93 -11.17
C PRO A 80 -9.44 12.34 -11.10
N ARG A 81 -10.37 12.61 -11.99
CA ARG A 81 -11.16 13.85 -12.01
C ARG A 81 -12.50 13.58 -11.34
N GLU A 82 -12.52 13.62 -10.03
CA GLU A 82 -13.67 13.21 -9.23
C GLU A 82 -14.23 14.39 -8.45
N VAL A 83 -15.55 14.38 -8.34
CA VAL A 83 -16.32 15.33 -7.54
C VAL A 83 -17.22 14.53 -6.62
N ARG A 84 -17.28 14.90 -5.33
CA ARG A 84 -18.18 14.28 -4.34
C ARG A 84 -19.20 15.29 -3.87
N LEU A 85 -20.47 14.92 -4.00
CA LEU A 85 -21.60 15.71 -3.56
C LEU A 85 -22.38 14.95 -2.48
N HIS A 86 -23.20 15.68 -1.73
CA HIS A 86 -24.24 15.04 -0.95
C HIS A 86 -25.27 14.37 -1.87
N LEU A 87 -25.74 13.19 -1.48
CA LEU A 87 -26.65 12.40 -2.30
C LEU A 87 -27.91 13.19 -2.75
N PRO A 88 -28.60 13.97 -1.90
CA PRO A 88 -29.73 14.78 -2.33
C PRO A 88 -29.39 15.79 -3.43
N ASP A 89 -28.20 16.41 -3.34
CA ASP A 89 -27.74 17.39 -4.33
C ASP A 89 -27.39 16.71 -5.66
N LEU A 90 -26.77 15.53 -5.60
CA LEU A 90 -26.48 14.71 -6.78
C LEU A 90 -27.78 14.28 -7.47
N LEU A 91 -28.74 13.76 -6.71
CA LEU A 91 -30.05 13.36 -7.26
C LEU A 91 -30.79 14.56 -7.87
N ALA A 92 -30.71 15.72 -7.23
CA ALA A 92 -31.32 16.95 -7.75
C ALA A 92 -30.63 17.46 -9.04
N LEU A 93 -29.32 17.18 -9.17
CA LEU A 93 -28.55 17.52 -10.38
C LEU A 93 -28.86 16.57 -11.54
N LEU A 94 -28.96 15.25 -11.24
CA LEU A 94 -29.20 14.18 -12.22
C LEU A 94 -30.68 14.05 -12.64
N ARG A 95 -31.61 14.65 -11.87
CA ARG A 95 -33.03 14.53 -12.16
C ARG A 95 -33.36 15.10 -13.54
N ASP A 96 -33.90 14.24 -14.39
CA ASP A 96 -34.45 14.62 -15.69
C ASP A 96 -35.97 14.70 -15.62
N GLU A 97 -36.59 15.56 -16.44
CA GLU A 97 -38.05 15.68 -16.53
C GLU A 97 -38.75 14.39 -16.96
N SER A 98 -37.98 13.50 -17.64
CA SER A 98 -38.47 12.19 -18.07
C SER A 98 -38.43 11.09 -16.98
N THR A 99 -37.77 11.36 -15.84
CA THR A 99 -37.65 10.36 -14.76
C THR A 99 -38.87 10.43 -13.84
N PRO A 100 -39.64 9.34 -13.67
CA PRO A 100 -40.80 9.35 -12.78
C PRO A 100 -40.38 9.75 -11.35
N ALA A 101 -41.20 10.61 -10.73
CA ALA A 101 -40.96 11.03 -9.35
C ALA A 101 -40.96 9.82 -8.42
N GLY A 102 -39.85 9.63 -7.68
CA GLY A 102 -39.68 8.51 -6.75
C GLY A 102 -38.83 7.34 -7.26
N THR A 103 -38.35 7.39 -8.50
CA THR A 103 -37.40 6.40 -9.01
C THR A 103 -35.98 6.90 -8.75
N GLU A 104 -35.48 6.61 -7.56
CA GLU A 104 -34.10 6.86 -7.22
C GLU A 104 -33.35 5.54 -7.28
N TYR A 105 -32.24 5.46 -8.03
CA TYR A 105 -31.38 4.31 -8.01
C TYR A 105 -29.94 4.74 -7.75
N VAL A 106 -29.20 3.90 -7.04
CA VAL A 106 -27.77 4.04 -6.80
C VAL A 106 -27.06 2.84 -7.40
N GLU A 107 -25.95 3.10 -8.06
CA GLU A 107 -25.16 2.06 -8.70
C GLU A 107 -24.50 1.13 -7.66
N SER A 108 -24.05 1.70 -6.54
CA SER A 108 -23.44 0.92 -5.47
C SER A 108 -23.65 1.56 -4.10
N ILE A 109 -23.77 0.72 -3.09
CA ILE A 109 -23.87 1.10 -1.68
C ILE A 109 -22.72 0.47 -0.92
N ASN A 110 -21.87 1.28 -0.32
CA ASN A 110 -20.79 0.80 0.54
C ASN A 110 -21.29 0.73 1.99
N VAL A 111 -21.30 -0.49 2.55
CA VAL A 111 -21.70 -0.75 3.93
C VAL A 111 -20.49 -1.03 4.79
N ALA A 112 -20.33 -0.31 5.89
CA ALA A 112 -19.32 -0.61 6.90
C ALA A 112 -19.94 -1.44 8.02
N LEU A 113 -19.41 -2.64 8.25
CA LEU A 113 -19.82 -3.51 9.34
C LEU A 113 -19.02 -3.20 10.60
N VAL A 114 -19.64 -3.37 11.78
CA VAL A 114 -18.98 -3.24 13.07
C VAL A 114 -17.91 -4.31 13.24
N ASP A 115 -18.24 -5.55 12.83
CA ASP A 115 -17.27 -6.65 12.76
C ASP A 115 -16.99 -7.01 11.28
N PRO A 116 -15.78 -6.72 10.79
CA PRO A 116 -15.42 -7.07 9.41
C PRO A 116 -15.40 -8.57 9.10
N SER A 117 -15.33 -9.43 10.11
CA SER A 117 -15.34 -10.89 9.93
C SER A 117 -16.69 -11.43 9.47
N GLU A 118 -17.77 -10.69 9.75
CA GLU A 118 -19.14 -11.04 9.35
C GLU A 118 -19.46 -10.66 7.89
N ALA A 119 -18.53 -10.03 7.16
CA ALA A 119 -18.80 -9.51 5.82
C ALA A 119 -19.25 -10.58 4.82
N ALA A 120 -18.75 -11.80 4.93
CA ALA A 120 -19.16 -12.92 4.08
C ALA A 120 -20.61 -13.35 4.40
N ALA A 121 -20.93 -13.58 5.66
CA ALA A 121 -22.27 -13.97 6.10
C ALA A 121 -23.31 -12.90 5.77
N PHE A 122 -22.96 -11.62 5.97
CA PHE A 122 -23.82 -10.49 5.61
C PHE A 122 -24.09 -10.43 4.10
N SER A 123 -23.08 -10.64 3.26
CA SER A 123 -23.27 -10.63 1.82
C SER A 123 -24.17 -11.79 1.35
N ASP A 124 -23.99 -12.98 1.92
CA ASP A 124 -24.83 -14.15 1.61
C ASP A 124 -26.29 -13.93 2.02
N GLU A 125 -26.52 -13.32 3.18
CA GLU A 125 -27.86 -12.98 3.67
C GLU A 125 -28.54 -11.95 2.77
N VAL A 126 -27.85 -10.87 2.37
CA VAL A 126 -28.41 -9.85 1.46
C VAL A 126 -28.72 -10.45 0.10
N ASN A 127 -27.83 -11.27 -0.46
CA ASN A 127 -28.04 -11.92 -1.75
C ASN A 127 -29.23 -12.89 -1.73
N ALA A 128 -29.50 -13.52 -0.57
CA ALA A 128 -30.63 -14.42 -0.42
C ALA A 128 -31.99 -13.70 -0.26
N ARG A 129 -31.98 -12.50 0.36
CA ARG A 129 -33.22 -11.79 0.75
C ARG A 129 -33.61 -10.65 -0.18
N VAL A 130 -32.66 -10.05 -0.91
CA VAL A 130 -32.93 -8.87 -1.74
C VAL A 130 -32.68 -9.18 -3.21
N PRO A 131 -33.76 -9.50 -3.99
CA PRO A 131 -33.62 -9.75 -5.41
C PRO A 131 -33.09 -8.51 -6.16
N GLY A 132 -32.16 -8.70 -7.09
CA GLY A 132 -31.60 -7.63 -7.92
C GLY A 132 -30.45 -6.85 -7.28
N VAL A 133 -30.06 -7.19 -6.05
CA VAL A 133 -28.87 -6.63 -5.39
C VAL A 133 -27.79 -7.71 -5.32
N LEU A 134 -26.55 -7.32 -5.66
CA LEU A 134 -25.39 -8.19 -5.50
C LEU A 134 -24.48 -7.64 -4.42
N ALA A 135 -24.54 -8.21 -3.23
CA ALA A 135 -23.64 -7.88 -2.14
C ALA A 135 -22.35 -8.70 -2.24
N ARG A 136 -21.22 -8.05 -2.04
CA ARG A 136 -19.89 -8.69 -2.03
C ARG A 136 -19.03 -8.07 -0.92
N PRO A 137 -18.24 -8.86 -0.17
CA PRO A 137 -17.28 -8.30 0.76
C PRO A 137 -16.24 -7.46 0.00
N ALA A 138 -15.96 -6.24 0.47
CA ALA A 138 -14.97 -5.35 -0.15
C ALA A 138 -13.53 -5.93 -0.07
N ARG A 139 -13.24 -6.71 0.99
CA ARG A 139 -12.00 -7.46 1.13
C ARG A 139 -12.23 -8.90 0.66
N GLY A 140 -11.58 -9.29 -0.42
CA GLY A 140 -11.59 -10.68 -0.93
C GLY A 140 -12.59 -10.99 -2.03
N ALA A 141 -13.49 -10.07 -2.37
CA ALA A 141 -14.44 -10.25 -3.48
C ALA A 141 -14.05 -9.49 -4.74
N SER A 142 -12.79 -9.26 -4.93
CA SER A 142 -12.36 -8.75 -6.24
C SER A 142 -12.67 -9.81 -7.28
N GLY A 143 -13.52 -9.49 -8.23
CA GLY A 143 -13.51 -10.17 -9.53
C GLY A 143 -12.16 -10.08 -10.24
N GLY A 144 -11.20 -9.38 -9.64
CA GLY A 144 -9.76 -9.45 -9.87
C GLY A 144 -9.05 -10.57 -9.10
N GLY A 145 -9.75 -11.36 -8.30
CA GLY A 145 -9.15 -12.39 -7.44
C GLY A 145 -8.30 -13.40 -8.21
N SER A 146 -8.69 -13.79 -9.41
CA SER A 146 -7.88 -14.67 -10.25
C SER A 146 -6.62 -13.98 -10.76
N THR A 147 -6.70 -12.73 -11.18
CA THR A 147 -5.56 -11.97 -11.72
C THR A 147 -4.54 -11.64 -10.63
N PHE A 148 -5.00 -11.22 -9.45
CA PHE A 148 -4.11 -10.94 -8.32
C PHE A 148 -3.48 -12.21 -7.76
N VAL A 149 -4.20 -13.31 -7.68
CA VAL A 149 -3.66 -14.63 -7.28
C VAL A 149 -2.61 -15.12 -8.28
N VAL A 150 -2.85 -14.95 -9.58
CA VAL A 150 -1.87 -15.29 -10.61
C VAL A 150 -0.62 -14.41 -10.46
N LEU A 151 -0.80 -13.10 -10.28
CA LEU A 151 0.32 -12.16 -10.09
C LEU A 151 1.12 -12.48 -8.82
N GLU A 152 0.46 -12.79 -7.71
CA GLU A 152 1.09 -13.23 -6.46
C GLU A 152 1.93 -14.51 -6.68
N ARG A 153 1.39 -15.49 -7.38
CA ARG A 153 2.12 -16.73 -7.71
C ARG A 153 3.34 -16.47 -8.59
N PHE A 154 3.24 -15.56 -9.56
CA PHE A 154 4.38 -15.14 -10.37
C PHE A 154 5.47 -14.49 -9.52
N HIS A 155 5.12 -13.59 -8.62
CA HIS A 155 6.09 -12.97 -7.71
C HIS A 155 6.75 -14.00 -6.79
N LEU A 156 5.98 -14.96 -6.28
CA LEU A 156 6.51 -16.06 -5.46
C LEU A 156 7.46 -16.95 -6.27
N ALA A 157 7.14 -17.25 -7.52
CA ALA A 157 8.03 -18.02 -8.40
C ALA A 157 9.34 -17.26 -8.69
N ILE A 158 9.26 -15.96 -8.99
CA ILE A 158 10.45 -15.11 -9.18
C ILE A 158 11.30 -15.09 -7.90
N ALA A 159 10.68 -14.90 -6.73
CA ALA A 159 11.37 -14.93 -5.45
C ALA A 159 12.08 -16.28 -5.21
N ALA A 160 11.41 -17.40 -5.48
CA ALA A 160 11.99 -18.74 -5.33
C ALA A 160 13.21 -18.94 -6.24
N VAL A 161 13.11 -18.56 -7.52
CA VAL A 161 14.23 -18.64 -8.47
C VAL A 161 15.39 -17.75 -8.03
N THR A 162 15.09 -16.53 -7.57
CA THR A 162 16.13 -15.59 -7.08
C THR A 162 16.84 -16.14 -5.85
N ILE A 163 16.11 -16.72 -4.90
CA ILE A 163 16.70 -17.36 -3.71
C ILE A 163 17.58 -18.54 -4.11
N LEU A 164 17.13 -19.41 -5.02
CA LEU A 164 17.91 -20.53 -5.51
C LEU A 164 19.18 -20.06 -6.22
N ALA A 165 19.09 -19.12 -7.15
CA ALA A 165 20.24 -18.58 -7.87
C ALA A 165 21.25 -17.93 -6.91
N SER A 166 20.78 -17.10 -5.96
CA SER A 166 21.62 -16.48 -4.93
C SER A 166 22.30 -17.51 -4.04
N THR A 167 21.59 -18.60 -3.71
CA THR A 167 22.16 -19.70 -2.90
C THR A 167 23.27 -20.43 -3.63
N VAL A 168 23.07 -20.76 -4.90
CA VAL A 168 24.09 -21.41 -5.75
C VAL A 168 25.31 -20.50 -5.90
N PHE A 169 25.07 -19.20 -6.13
CA PHE A 169 26.14 -18.21 -6.23
C PHE A 169 26.92 -18.07 -4.91
N LEU A 170 26.22 -17.99 -3.78
CA LEU A 170 26.84 -17.94 -2.46
C LEU A 170 27.67 -19.20 -2.18
N LEU A 171 27.14 -20.38 -2.52
CA LEU A 171 27.87 -21.65 -2.38
C LEU A 171 29.14 -21.65 -3.22
N ALA A 172 29.07 -21.22 -4.47
CA ALA A 172 30.23 -21.14 -5.36
C ALA A 172 31.32 -20.19 -4.83
N LEU A 173 30.93 -18.99 -4.37
CA LEU A 173 31.85 -18.05 -3.74
C LEU A 173 32.47 -18.62 -2.45
N THR A 174 31.67 -19.28 -1.63
CA THR A 174 32.16 -19.88 -0.39
C THR A 174 33.16 -21.02 -0.67
N ILE A 175 32.91 -21.87 -1.67
CA ILE A 175 33.88 -22.90 -2.10
C ILE A 175 35.17 -22.25 -2.56
N MET A 176 35.12 -21.19 -3.37
CA MET A 176 36.30 -20.46 -3.86
C MET A 176 37.09 -19.85 -2.69
N LEU A 177 36.43 -19.20 -1.76
CA LEU A 177 37.07 -18.60 -0.58
C LEU A 177 37.73 -19.62 0.33
N VAL A 178 37.07 -20.76 0.52
CA VAL A 178 37.62 -21.86 1.36
C VAL A 178 38.79 -22.56 0.64
N ASP A 179 38.75 -22.71 -0.70
CA ASP A 179 39.85 -23.27 -1.48
C ASP A 179 41.11 -22.39 -1.41
N GLU A 180 40.94 -21.09 -1.44
CA GLU A 180 42.01 -20.08 -1.29
C GLU A 180 42.70 -20.18 0.08
N ARG A 181 41.97 -20.53 1.15
CA ARG A 181 42.50 -20.73 2.51
C ARG A 181 43.00 -22.13 2.80
N ARG A 182 43.02 -23.01 1.81
CA ARG A 182 43.37 -24.43 1.97
C ARG A 182 44.77 -24.64 2.50
N GLU A 183 45.74 -23.87 2.05
CA GLU A 183 47.13 -23.94 2.53
C GLU A 183 47.24 -23.54 4.00
N ALA A 184 46.57 -22.46 4.41
CA ALA A 184 46.54 -22.03 5.80
C ALA A 184 45.90 -23.08 6.73
N ALA A 185 44.81 -23.71 6.28
CA ALA A 185 44.15 -24.78 7.01
C ALA A 185 45.04 -26.05 7.12
N GLY A 186 45.85 -26.31 6.08
CA GLY A 186 46.85 -27.39 6.09
C GLY A 186 47.94 -27.16 7.13
N VAL A 187 48.48 -25.95 7.20
CA VAL A 187 49.50 -25.59 8.21
C VAL A 187 48.95 -25.68 9.63
N LEU A 188 47.71 -25.22 9.86
CA LEU A 188 47.02 -25.31 11.16
C LEU A 188 46.84 -26.78 11.62
N ARG A 189 46.60 -27.71 10.69
CA ARG A 189 46.53 -29.15 10.98
C ARG A 189 47.89 -29.72 11.33
N LEU A 190 48.96 -29.28 10.67
CA LEU A 190 50.33 -29.74 10.98
C LEU A 190 50.78 -29.31 12.38
N ILE A 191 50.29 -28.17 12.88
CA ILE A 191 50.55 -27.67 14.25
C ILE A 191 49.69 -28.45 15.30
N GLY A 192 48.79 -29.36 14.86
CA GLY A 192 48.02 -30.21 15.76
C GLY A 192 46.61 -29.69 16.10
N LEU A 193 46.11 -28.64 15.43
CA LEU A 193 44.75 -28.18 15.66
C LEU A 193 43.70 -29.20 15.18
N PRO A 194 42.71 -29.55 16.02
CA PRO A 194 41.69 -30.52 15.64
C PRO A 194 40.76 -29.93 14.58
N ALA A 195 40.38 -30.74 13.60
CA ALA A 195 39.51 -30.35 12.47
C ALA A 195 38.21 -29.64 12.90
N GLY A 196 37.66 -30.02 14.07
CA GLY A 196 36.46 -29.39 14.62
C GLY A 196 36.61 -27.92 14.98
N ARG A 197 37.78 -27.48 15.48
CA ARG A 197 38.02 -26.06 15.76
C ARG A 197 38.12 -25.24 14.49
N ILE A 198 38.73 -25.78 13.44
CA ILE A 198 38.80 -25.12 12.12
C ILE A 198 37.40 -25.00 11.54
N LEU A 199 36.58 -26.03 11.65
CA LEU A 199 35.19 -26.02 11.19
C LEU A 199 34.34 -24.96 11.91
N ILE A 200 34.46 -24.88 13.24
CA ILE A 200 33.73 -23.87 14.05
C ILE A 200 34.18 -22.46 13.66
N GLN A 201 35.47 -22.21 13.45
CA GLN A 201 35.97 -20.89 13.02
C GLN A 201 35.38 -20.48 11.66
N VAL A 202 35.38 -21.40 10.68
CA VAL A 202 34.84 -21.13 9.34
C VAL A 202 33.32 -20.94 9.41
N LEU A 203 32.61 -21.71 10.29
CA LEU A 203 31.19 -21.55 10.50
C LEU A 203 30.85 -20.15 11.10
N LEU A 204 31.59 -19.72 12.11
CA LEU A 204 31.41 -18.41 12.74
C LEU A 204 31.67 -17.28 11.73
N GLU A 205 32.70 -17.40 10.91
CA GLU A 205 33.00 -16.44 9.85
C GLU A 205 31.84 -16.41 8.81
N GLY A 206 31.38 -17.57 8.36
CA GLY A 206 30.24 -17.67 7.44
C GLY A 206 28.95 -17.13 8.03
N LEU A 207 28.70 -17.36 9.32
CA LEU A 207 27.54 -16.79 10.02
C LEU A 207 27.63 -15.25 10.12
N LEU A 208 28.82 -14.73 10.38
CA LEU A 208 29.05 -13.29 10.43
C LEU A 208 28.85 -12.64 9.05
N ILE A 209 29.33 -13.27 7.98
CA ILE A 209 29.09 -12.83 6.61
C ILE A 209 27.60 -12.89 6.27
N ALA A 210 26.92 -13.98 6.60
CA ALA A 210 25.50 -14.15 6.32
C ALA A 210 24.63 -13.13 7.09
N SER A 211 24.92 -12.90 8.36
CA SER A 211 24.18 -11.93 9.19
C SER A 211 24.41 -10.49 8.76
N SER A 212 25.67 -10.11 8.46
CA SER A 212 25.98 -8.77 7.94
C SER A 212 25.37 -8.55 6.56
N GLY A 213 25.41 -9.57 5.70
CA GLY A 213 24.76 -9.55 4.39
C GLY A 213 23.23 -9.41 4.49
N ALA A 214 22.60 -10.13 5.42
CA ALA A 214 21.17 -10.00 5.68
C ALA A 214 20.79 -8.60 6.21
N ALA A 215 21.59 -8.04 7.13
CA ALA A 215 21.38 -6.69 7.63
C ALA A 215 21.53 -5.65 6.52
N PHE A 216 22.59 -5.74 5.72
CA PHE A 216 22.80 -4.85 4.57
C PHE A 216 21.69 -4.98 3.53
N GLY A 217 21.27 -6.21 3.20
CA GLY A 217 20.17 -6.47 2.27
C GLY A 217 18.84 -5.86 2.76
N LEU A 218 18.57 -5.95 4.07
CA LEU A 218 17.38 -5.34 4.67
C LEU A 218 17.42 -3.81 4.62
N LEU A 219 18.56 -3.21 4.89
CA LEU A 219 18.76 -1.75 4.78
C LEU A 219 18.58 -1.29 3.34
N LEU A 220 19.16 -2.01 2.38
CA LEU A 220 18.99 -1.71 0.95
C LEU A 220 17.54 -1.85 0.51
N ALA A 221 16.87 -2.91 0.92
CA ALA A 221 15.46 -3.12 0.62
C ALA A 221 14.58 -1.99 1.18
N ARG A 222 14.84 -1.56 2.42
CA ARG A 222 14.12 -0.45 3.06
C ARG A 222 14.35 0.88 2.33
N GLY A 223 15.59 1.15 1.93
CA GLY A 223 15.92 2.32 1.12
C GLY A 223 15.25 2.29 -0.25
N SER A 224 15.25 1.12 -0.90
CA SER A 224 14.58 0.91 -2.20
C SER A 224 13.06 1.06 -2.10
N GLU A 225 12.42 0.62 -1.00
CA GLU A 225 10.99 0.84 -0.73
C GLU A 225 10.63 2.32 -0.85
N HIS A 226 11.40 3.17 -0.18
CA HIS A 226 11.16 4.62 -0.20
C HIS A 226 11.34 5.21 -1.61
N LEU A 227 12.43 4.87 -2.29
CA LEU A 227 12.74 5.36 -3.64
C LEU A 227 11.68 4.92 -4.66
N ILE A 228 11.28 3.66 -4.63
CA ILE A 228 10.28 3.12 -5.54
C ILE A 228 8.93 3.80 -5.31
N ASN A 229 8.48 3.90 -4.06
CA ASN A 229 7.21 4.55 -3.76
C ASN A 229 7.24 6.03 -4.17
N ALA A 230 8.29 6.77 -3.83
CA ALA A 230 8.41 8.18 -4.20
C ALA A 230 8.41 8.37 -5.73
N PHE A 231 9.15 7.54 -6.48
CA PHE A 231 9.20 7.60 -7.94
C PHE A 231 7.84 7.31 -8.57
N PHE A 232 7.17 6.25 -8.16
CA PHE A 232 5.88 5.86 -8.76
C PHE A 232 4.75 6.80 -8.33
N GLN A 233 4.74 7.29 -7.08
CA GLN A 233 3.79 8.29 -6.61
C GLN A 233 3.93 9.59 -7.40
N TRP A 234 5.16 10.04 -7.62
CA TRP A 234 5.43 11.21 -8.46
C TRP A 234 5.05 10.95 -9.92
N ARG A 235 5.41 9.79 -10.50
CA ARG A 235 5.19 9.48 -11.92
C ARG A 235 3.71 9.33 -12.29
N TYR A 236 2.91 8.77 -11.37
CA TYR A 236 1.48 8.48 -11.60
C TYR A 236 0.55 9.41 -10.83
N ASP A 237 1.09 10.40 -10.12
CA ASP A 237 0.31 11.33 -9.30
C ASP A 237 -0.73 10.63 -8.41
N THR A 238 -0.29 9.63 -7.68
CA THR A 238 -1.14 8.75 -6.86
C THR A 238 -0.58 8.61 -5.45
N ALA A 239 -1.47 8.45 -4.46
CA ALA A 239 -1.09 8.10 -3.09
C ALA A 239 -0.91 6.58 -2.88
N LEU A 240 -0.92 5.77 -3.95
CA LEU A 240 -0.75 4.32 -3.86
C LEU A 240 0.64 3.95 -3.32
N VAL A 241 0.67 3.02 -2.38
CA VAL A 241 1.90 2.41 -1.89
C VAL A 241 2.17 1.14 -2.69
N PHE A 242 3.21 1.18 -3.54
CA PHE A 242 3.55 0.08 -4.44
C PHE A 242 4.34 -1.03 -3.76
N VAL A 243 5.25 -0.66 -2.87
CA VAL A 243 6.10 -1.59 -2.14
C VAL A 243 5.98 -1.30 -0.66
N ARG A 244 5.76 -2.35 0.14
CA ARG A 244 5.72 -2.26 1.60
C ARG A 244 6.44 -3.45 2.23
N ILE A 245 7.51 -3.18 2.95
CA ILE A 245 8.24 -4.20 3.70
C ILE A 245 7.70 -4.23 5.12
N THR A 246 6.95 -5.28 5.43
CA THR A 246 6.43 -5.50 6.78
C THR A 246 7.50 -6.16 7.67
N PRO A 247 7.46 -5.96 9.00
CA PRO A 247 8.39 -6.63 9.92
C PRO A 247 8.35 -8.16 9.81
N SER A 248 7.19 -8.73 9.51
CA SER A 248 7.03 -10.17 9.29
C SER A 248 7.79 -10.67 8.06
N VAL A 249 7.68 -9.95 6.94
CA VAL A 249 8.43 -10.27 5.71
C VAL A 249 9.92 -10.13 5.96
N ALA A 250 10.37 -9.06 6.61
CA ALA A 250 11.78 -8.87 6.97
C ALA A 250 12.31 -10.02 7.85
N ALA A 251 11.54 -10.43 8.87
CA ALA A 251 11.91 -11.54 9.74
C ALA A 251 12.01 -12.87 8.97
N ILE A 252 11.08 -13.17 8.06
CA ILE A 252 11.11 -14.36 7.21
C ILE A 252 12.35 -14.34 6.32
N CYS A 253 12.67 -13.20 5.68
CA CYS A 253 13.86 -13.07 4.84
C CYS A 253 15.15 -13.37 5.63
N VAL A 254 15.29 -12.81 6.83
CA VAL A 254 16.44 -13.06 7.71
C VAL A 254 16.48 -14.53 8.15
N ALA A 255 15.33 -15.09 8.55
CA ALA A 255 15.21 -16.48 8.98
C ALA A 255 15.56 -17.49 7.87
N ILE A 256 15.42 -17.13 6.61
CA ILE A 256 15.84 -17.94 5.46
C ILE A 256 17.30 -17.67 5.12
N ALA A 257 17.72 -16.43 5.03
CA ALA A 257 19.04 -16.03 4.54
C ALA A 257 20.17 -16.49 5.46
N VAL A 258 20.03 -16.35 6.78
CA VAL A 258 21.08 -16.69 7.74
C VAL A 258 21.34 -18.19 7.82
N PRO A 259 20.33 -19.07 7.99
CA PRO A 259 20.56 -20.51 7.98
C PRO A 259 21.07 -21.02 6.63
N LEU A 260 20.61 -20.44 5.53
CA LEU A 260 21.04 -20.82 4.19
C LEU A 260 22.53 -20.48 3.97
N GLY A 261 22.97 -19.30 4.41
CA GLY A 261 24.38 -18.91 4.39
C GLY A 261 25.25 -19.80 5.29
N ALA A 262 24.77 -20.13 6.47
CA ALA A 262 25.47 -21.06 7.36
C ALA A 262 25.57 -22.48 6.74
N ALA A 263 24.50 -22.98 6.15
CA ALA A 263 24.47 -24.27 5.47
C ALA A 263 25.43 -24.31 4.27
N ALA A 264 25.48 -23.24 3.47
CA ALA A 264 26.43 -23.13 2.35
C ALA A 264 27.87 -23.17 2.83
N THR A 265 28.20 -22.50 3.95
CA THR A 265 29.54 -22.52 4.56
C THR A 265 29.91 -23.90 5.09
N VAL A 266 29.00 -24.58 5.77
CA VAL A 266 29.21 -25.96 6.25
C VAL A 266 29.42 -26.91 5.08
N ALA A 267 28.58 -26.81 4.03
CA ALA A 267 28.70 -27.68 2.85
C ALA A 267 30.05 -27.50 2.13
N ALA A 268 30.47 -26.24 1.93
CA ALA A 268 31.76 -25.92 1.32
C ALA A 268 32.93 -26.48 2.13
N SER A 269 32.90 -26.26 3.45
CA SER A 269 33.92 -26.78 4.36
C SER A 269 34.00 -28.31 4.39
N TRP A 270 32.84 -28.98 4.36
CA TRP A 270 32.77 -30.43 4.36
C TRP A 270 33.31 -31.04 3.06
N VAL A 271 33.00 -30.44 1.90
CA VAL A 271 33.56 -30.87 0.61
C VAL A 271 35.08 -30.80 0.61
N LEU A 272 35.65 -29.74 1.20
CA LEU A 272 37.11 -29.59 1.30
C LEU A 272 37.75 -30.55 2.25
N LEU A 273 37.18 -30.80 3.42
CA LEU A 273 37.70 -31.77 4.39
C LEU A 273 37.71 -33.19 3.82
N ARG A 274 36.71 -33.57 3.02
CA ARG A 274 36.67 -34.88 2.33
C ARG A 274 37.73 -35.00 1.23
N ARG A 275 37.94 -33.91 0.42
CA ARG A 275 38.94 -33.94 -0.66
C ARG A 275 40.38 -33.81 -0.18
N GLY A 276 40.63 -33.15 0.95
CA GLY A 276 41.97 -32.95 1.50
C GLY A 276 42.61 -34.20 2.13
N GLY A 277 41.79 -35.11 2.69
CA GLY A 277 42.32 -36.33 3.37
C GLY A 277 42.95 -37.34 2.44
N LEU A 278 42.56 -37.42 1.18
CA LEU A 278 43.06 -38.44 0.24
C LEU A 278 44.27 -38.01 -0.60
N ARG A 279 44.55 -36.69 -0.70
CA ARG A 279 45.67 -36.18 -1.49
C ARG A 279 46.94 -35.87 -0.69
N LEU A 280 46.86 -35.63 0.61
CA LEU A 280 48.02 -35.44 1.48
C LEU A 280 48.71 -36.75 1.87
N ALA A 281 48.04 -37.88 1.69
CA ALA A 281 48.63 -39.22 1.90
C ALA A 281 49.39 -39.76 0.67
N ARG A 282 49.44 -38.99 -0.43
CA ARG A 282 50.01 -39.48 -1.71
C ARG A 282 51.15 -38.59 -2.25
N ARG A 283 51.73 -37.74 -1.39
CA ARG A 283 53.00 -37.04 -1.63
C ARG A 283 53.94 -37.26 -0.40
#